data_7d8f6ec030b274bc1d98072384be73ed
#
_entry.id   7d8f6ec030b274bc1d98072384be73ed
#
_cell.length_a   1.000
_cell.length_b   1.000
_cell.length_c   1.000
_cell.angle_alpha   90.00
_cell.angle_beta   90.00
_cell.angle_gamma   90.00
#
_symmetry.space_group_name_H-M   'P 1'
#
loop_
_entity.id
_entity.type
_entity.pdbx_description
1 polymer ?
#
loop_
_entity_poly.entity_id
_entity_poly.type
_entity_poly.pdbx_seq_one_letter_code
_entity_poly.pdbx_strand_id
1 'polypeptide(L)'
;MSCYNPPIKKPKNKTVELKEIEEKVEKKIINNLFVLNDKNAIPFFFEYNKNNKENKVRIETKFGNIDLLLFSETPYHRSNFIFLTKKKYFDGTSFHRVVKDFIIQGGNSDSFEISKRRKKIGRYLLPPDTKKGFRHHRGIVSIPSSNIDNPYKLASPYEFFIVVNKSGAYHLDKDYTPFGKVIKG
;
A
#
# COMPACT_ATOMS: atom_id res chain seq x y z
N MET A 1 -34.23 -54.15 -1.85
CA MET A 1 -34.30 -52.84 -2.57
C MET A 1 -34.51 -51.76 -1.54
N SER A 2 -33.51 -50.95 -1.29
CA SER A 2 -33.56 -49.82 -0.31
C SER A 2 -33.71 -48.53 -1.07
N CYS A 3 -34.81 -47.81 -0.83
CA CYS A 3 -35.06 -46.51 -1.47
C CYS A 3 -34.31 -45.41 -0.68
N TYR A 4 -33.30 -44.82 -1.32
CA TYR A 4 -32.59 -43.66 -0.80
C TYR A 4 -33.27 -42.39 -1.28
N ASN A 5 -33.82 -41.60 -0.35
CA ASN A 5 -34.32 -40.25 -0.63
C ASN A 5 -33.21 -39.23 -0.34
N PRO A 6 -32.74 -38.45 -1.35
CA PRO A 6 -31.77 -37.40 -1.10
C PRO A 6 -32.39 -36.25 -0.28
N PRO A 7 -31.62 -35.56 0.57
CA PRO A 7 -32.14 -34.48 1.40
C PRO A 7 -32.60 -33.31 0.54
N ILE A 8 -33.84 -32.86 0.75
CA ILE A 8 -34.45 -31.70 0.12
C ILE A 8 -33.71 -30.45 0.63
N LYS A 9 -32.96 -29.79 -0.25
CA LYS A 9 -32.37 -28.47 0.05
C LYS A 9 -33.52 -27.48 0.28
N LYS A 10 -33.64 -26.94 1.51
CA LYS A 10 -34.60 -25.87 1.82
C LYS A 10 -34.36 -24.67 0.89
N PRO A 11 -35.42 -24.08 0.29
CA PRO A 11 -35.25 -22.91 -0.54
C PRO A 11 -34.70 -21.74 0.29
N LYS A 12 -33.59 -21.15 -0.14
CA LYS A 12 -33.08 -19.91 0.47
C LYS A 12 -34.14 -18.83 0.32
N ASN A 13 -34.39 -18.11 1.41
CA ASN A 13 -35.44 -17.11 1.47
C ASN A 13 -35.06 -15.96 0.52
N LYS A 14 -35.82 -15.74 -0.54
CA LYS A 14 -35.59 -14.75 -1.61
C LYS A 14 -35.33 -13.34 -1.05
N THR A 15 -35.94 -13.02 0.09
CA THR A 15 -35.79 -11.75 0.80
C THR A 15 -34.39 -11.56 1.42
N VAL A 16 -33.75 -12.66 1.86
CA VAL A 16 -32.39 -12.64 2.43
C VAL A 16 -31.36 -12.44 1.30
N GLU A 17 -31.58 -13.13 0.18
CA GLU A 17 -30.72 -13.00 -0.99
C GLU A 17 -30.72 -11.58 -1.59
N LEU A 18 -31.91 -10.94 -1.66
CA LEU A 18 -32.03 -9.55 -2.12
C LEU A 18 -31.33 -8.57 -1.20
N LYS A 19 -31.45 -8.70 0.12
CA LYS A 19 -30.76 -7.86 1.10
C LYS A 19 -29.23 -8.00 1.00
N GLU A 20 -28.70 -9.23 0.83
CA GLU A 20 -27.28 -9.47 0.64
C GLU A 20 -26.75 -8.86 -0.67
N ILE A 21 -27.57 -8.84 -1.73
CA ILE A 21 -27.22 -8.22 -3.01
C ILE A 21 -27.23 -6.69 -2.86
N GLU A 22 -28.25 -6.12 -2.22
CA GLU A 22 -28.35 -4.68 -1.97
C GLU A 22 -27.18 -4.19 -1.11
N GLU A 23 -26.83 -4.86 -0.01
CA GLU A 23 -25.67 -4.52 0.81
C GLU A 23 -24.32 -4.62 0.03
N LYS A 24 -24.19 -5.61 -0.84
CA LYS A 24 -22.99 -5.75 -1.68
C LYS A 24 -22.89 -4.65 -2.73
N VAL A 25 -24.01 -4.26 -3.32
CA VAL A 25 -24.10 -3.17 -4.30
C VAL A 25 -23.81 -1.83 -3.61
N GLU A 26 -24.42 -1.58 -2.46
CA GLU A 26 -24.21 -0.36 -1.69
C GLU A 26 -22.74 -0.23 -1.20
N LYS A 27 -22.15 -1.29 -0.66
CA LYS A 27 -20.71 -1.35 -0.32
C LYS A 27 -19.82 -1.12 -1.53
N LYS A 28 -20.20 -1.63 -2.71
CA LYS A 28 -19.45 -1.42 -3.96
C LYS A 28 -19.54 0.02 -4.46
N ILE A 29 -20.71 0.66 -4.33
CA ILE A 29 -20.93 2.07 -4.69
C ILE A 29 -20.16 2.98 -3.74
N ILE A 30 -20.25 2.76 -2.43
CA ILE A 30 -19.50 3.53 -1.41
C ILE A 30 -17.99 3.40 -1.62
N ASN A 31 -17.49 2.19 -1.88
CA ASN A 31 -16.07 1.96 -2.16
C ASN A 31 -15.58 2.62 -3.46
N ASN A 32 -16.46 2.81 -4.45
CA ASN A 32 -16.12 3.50 -5.70
C ASN A 32 -16.16 5.04 -5.58
N LEU A 33 -16.91 5.57 -4.61
CA LEU A 33 -17.05 7.01 -4.36
C LEU A 33 -16.12 7.52 -3.25
N PHE A 34 -15.50 6.60 -2.48
CA PHE A 34 -14.62 6.97 -1.37
C PHE A 34 -13.25 7.40 -1.89
N VAL A 35 -12.96 8.68 -1.77
CA VAL A 35 -11.69 9.30 -2.17
C VAL A 35 -10.92 9.70 -0.92
N LEU A 36 -9.67 9.26 -0.81
CA LEU A 36 -8.79 9.59 0.30
C LEU A 36 -8.34 11.06 0.23
N ASN A 37 -8.28 11.68 1.40
CA ASN A 37 -7.75 13.04 1.61
C ASN A 37 -7.08 13.15 2.98
N ASP A 38 -6.47 14.30 3.30
CA ASP A 38 -5.72 14.48 4.54
C ASP A 38 -6.58 14.31 5.81
N LYS A 39 -7.89 14.50 5.74
CA LYS A 39 -8.80 14.35 6.88
C LYS A 39 -9.21 12.91 7.15
N ASN A 40 -9.33 12.08 6.11
CA ASN A 40 -9.86 10.73 6.23
C ASN A 40 -8.80 9.61 6.07
N ALA A 41 -7.60 9.92 5.57
CA ALA A 41 -6.58 8.90 5.30
C ALA A 41 -6.13 8.17 6.57
N ILE A 42 -5.87 8.89 7.66
CA ILE A 42 -5.38 8.28 8.91
C ILE A 42 -6.47 7.38 9.55
N PRO A 43 -7.72 7.86 9.77
CA PRO A 43 -8.80 6.97 10.23
C PRO A 43 -9.00 5.76 9.30
N PHE A 44 -8.97 5.96 8.00
CA PHE A 44 -9.08 4.88 7.02
C PHE A 44 -7.99 3.82 7.20
N PHE A 45 -6.72 4.21 7.22
CA PHE A 45 -5.62 3.26 7.35
C PHE A 45 -5.54 2.61 8.73
N PHE A 46 -6.03 3.27 9.78
CA PHE A 46 -6.18 2.67 11.09
C PHE A 46 -7.15 1.48 11.05
N GLU A 47 -8.35 1.67 10.47
CA GLU A 47 -9.32 0.57 10.31
C GLU A 47 -8.85 -0.47 9.29
N TYR A 48 -8.28 -0.04 8.17
CA TYR A 48 -7.75 -0.93 7.14
C TYR A 48 -6.68 -1.88 7.69
N ASN A 49 -5.82 -1.39 8.57
CA ASN A 49 -4.78 -2.18 9.23
C ASN A 49 -5.34 -3.34 10.08
N LYS A 50 -6.53 -3.21 10.64
CA LYS A 50 -7.14 -4.27 11.46
C LYS A 50 -7.43 -5.53 10.63
N ASN A 51 -7.90 -5.33 9.41
CA ASN A 51 -8.38 -6.39 8.53
C ASN A 51 -7.38 -6.80 7.43
N ASN A 52 -6.26 -6.07 7.28
CA ASN A 52 -5.27 -6.31 6.24
C ASN A 52 -3.89 -6.45 6.89
N LYS A 53 -3.53 -7.68 7.24
CA LYS A 53 -2.29 -8.02 7.97
C LYS A 53 -1.17 -8.52 7.09
N GLU A 54 -1.34 -8.51 5.78
CA GLU A 54 -0.32 -8.89 4.81
C GLU A 54 0.93 -8.05 5.03
N ASN A 55 2.09 -8.69 4.97
CA ASN A 55 3.38 -8.05 5.16
C ASN A 55 4.42 -8.44 4.12
N LYS A 56 4.06 -9.25 3.14
CA LYS A 56 4.95 -9.63 2.04
C LYS A 56 4.39 -9.12 0.72
N VAL A 57 5.24 -8.47 -0.06
CA VAL A 57 4.90 -7.95 -1.39
C VAL A 57 6.02 -8.31 -2.36
N ARG A 58 5.65 -8.72 -3.57
CA ARG A 58 6.58 -8.92 -4.68
C ARG A 58 6.46 -7.78 -5.67
N ILE A 59 7.58 -7.17 -6.02
CA ILE A 59 7.71 -6.25 -7.15
C ILE A 59 8.26 -7.06 -8.32
N GLU A 60 7.47 -7.20 -9.36
CA GLU A 60 7.88 -7.88 -10.59
C GLU A 60 8.42 -6.87 -11.58
N THR A 61 9.62 -7.11 -12.09
CA THR A 61 10.26 -6.23 -13.07
C THR A 61 10.82 -7.07 -14.23
N LYS A 62 11.11 -6.42 -15.36
CA LYS A 62 11.77 -7.06 -16.49
C LYS A 62 13.19 -7.58 -16.17
N PHE A 63 13.77 -7.17 -15.05
CA PHE A 63 15.10 -7.58 -14.59
C PHE A 63 15.08 -8.64 -13.50
N GLY A 64 13.88 -9.07 -13.07
CA GLY A 64 13.68 -10.02 -11.99
C GLY A 64 12.75 -9.50 -10.90
N ASN A 65 12.56 -10.31 -9.88
CA ASN A 65 11.61 -10.04 -8.80
C ASN A 65 12.34 -9.54 -7.56
N ILE A 66 11.71 -8.59 -6.85
CA ILE A 66 12.16 -8.10 -5.55
C ILE A 66 11.07 -8.43 -4.53
N ASP A 67 11.40 -9.27 -3.55
CA ASP A 67 10.47 -9.62 -2.47
C ASP A 67 10.74 -8.73 -1.25
N LEU A 68 9.67 -8.10 -0.77
CA LEU A 68 9.69 -7.19 0.37
C LEU A 68 9.02 -7.82 1.58
N LEU A 69 9.57 -7.57 2.77
CA LEU A 69 8.90 -7.74 4.05
C LEU A 69 8.59 -6.36 4.61
N LEU A 70 7.30 -6.07 4.85
CA LEU A 70 6.84 -4.81 5.40
C LEU A 70 6.75 -4.89 6.93
N PHE A 71 7.06 -3.78 7.62
CA PHE A 71 7.11 -3.71 9.07
C PHE A 71 5.72 -3.47 9.68
N SER A 72 5.36 -4.28 10.68
CA SER A 72 4.11 -4.12 11.43
C SER A 72 4.10 -2.87 12.32
N GLU A 73 5.28 -2.44 12.73
CA GLU A 73 5.53 -1.32 13.63
C GLU A 73 5.28 0.06 12.96
N THR A 74 5.21 0.10 11.62
CA THR A 74 4.84 1.29 10.85
C THR A 74 3.50 1.07 10.12
N PRO A 75 2.39 0.91 10.87
CA PRO A 75 1.13 0.38 10.36
C PRO A 75 0.49 1.24 9.27
N TYR A 76 0.58 2.56 9.33
CA TYR A 76 0.01 3.44 8.31
C TYR A 76 0.74 3.29 6.96
N HIS A 77 2.07 3.25 6.97
CA HIS A 77 2.90 3.10 5.79
C HIS A 77 2.74 1.71 5.16
N ARG A 78 2.75 0.66 6.00
CA ARG A 78 2.47 -0.70 5.56
C ARG A 78 1.09 -0.81 4.93
N SER A 79 0.05 -0.33 5.62
CA SER A 79 -1.33 -0.40 5.15
C SER A 79 -1.55 0.38 3.86
N ASN A 80 -0.93 1.55 3.74
CA ASN A 80 -0.94 2.34 2.51
C ASN A 80 -0.33 1.56 1.35
N PHE A 81 0.86 0.96 1.55
CA PHE A 81 1.53 0.22 0.50
C PHE A 81 0.71 -1.00 0.05
N ILE A 82 0.16 -1.77 0.99
CA ILE A 82 -0.74 -2.90 0.71
C ILE A 82 -2.01 -2.44 -0.02
N PHE A 83 -2.63 -1.35 0.44
CA PHE A 83 -3.83 -0.79 -0.20
C PHE A 83 -3.57 -0.39 -1.65
N LEU A 84 -2.49 0.35 -1.91
CA LEU A 84 -2.09 0.76 -3.25
C LEU A 84 -1.75 -0.44 -4.16
N THR A 85 -1.09 -1.46 -3.61
CA THR A 85 -0.81 -2.71 -4.31
C THR A 85 -2.10 -3.44 -4.69
N LYS A 86 -3.05 -3.60 -3.76
CA LYS A 86 -4.36 -4.22 -4.04
C LYS A 86 -5.21 -3.40 -5.03
N LYS A 87 -5.04 -2.07 -5.06
CA LYS A 87 -5.66 -1.18 -6.06
C LYS A 87 -4.92 -1.17 -7.40
N LYS A 88 -3.86 -1.97 -7.55
CA LYS A 88 -3.02 -2.04 -8.76
C LYS A 88 -2.45 -0.67 -9.15
N TYR A 89 -2.22 0.20 -8.14
CA TYR A 89 -1.68 1.53 -8.40
C TYR A 89 -0.27 1.46 -9.01
N PHE A 90 0.57 0.57 -8.48
CA PHE A 90 1.97 0.44 -8.90
C PHE A 90 2.16 -0.28 -10.23
N ASP A 91 1.11 -0.94 -10.79
CA ASP A 91 1.20 -1.66 -12.06
C ASP A 91 1.51 -0.69 -13.21
N GLY A 92 2.62 -0.93 -13.90
CA GLY A 92 3.10 -0.08 -14.99
C GLY A 92 3.83 1.20 -14.54
N THR A 93 4.08 1.39 -13.24
CA THR A 93 5.02 2.41 -12.77
C THR A 93 6.47 1.97 -12.98
N SER A 94 7.40 2.88 -12.83
CA SER A 94 8.83 2.62 -13.00
C SER A 94 9.65 3.03 -11.78
N PHE A 95 10.88 2.56 -11.72
CA PHE A 95 11.92 3.19 -10.91
C PHE A 95 12.39 4.44 -11.67
N HIS A 96 11.71 5.55 -11.44
CA HIS A 96 11.90 6.81 -12.18
C HIS A 96 13.13 7.61 -11.73
N ARG A 97 13.71 7.28 -10.56
CA ARG A 97 14.94 7.89 -10.06
C ARG A 97 15.89 6.82 -9.55
N VAL A 98 17.09 6.79 -10.12
CA VAL A 98 18.17 5.88 -9.71
C VAL A 98 19.39 6.73 -9.38
N VAL A 99 19.85 6.69 -8.14
CA VAL A 99 21.09 7.35 -7.71
C VAL A 99 22.08 6.25 -7.35
N LYS A 100 23.17 6.19 -8.13
CA LYS A 100 24.22 5.19 -7.95
C LYS A 100 24.74 5.22 -6.51
N ASP A 101 24.92 4.04 -5.92
CA ASP A 101 25.43 3.87 -4.56
C ASP A 101 24.61 4.61 -3.47
N PHE A 102 23.32 4.88 -3.74
CA PHE A 102 22.45 5.54 -2.77
C PHE A 102 21.07 4.89 -2.72
N ILE A 103 20.16 5.21 -3.65
CA ILE A 103 18.78 4.71 -3.65
C ILE A 103 18.27 4.43 -5.07
N ILE A 104 17.25 3.57 -5.16
CA ILE A 104 16.32 3.49 -6.28
C ILE A 104 14.93 3.87 -5.81
N GLN A 105 14.25 4.77 -6.53
CA GLN A 105 12.94 5.31 -6.16
C GLN A 105 11.92 5.00 -7.24
N GLY A 106 10.76 4.48 -6.83
CA GLY A 106 9.69 4.05 -7.71
C GLY A 106 8.31 4.46 -7.20
N GLY A 107 7.29 4.01 -7.92
CA GLY A 107 5.88 4.22 -7.58
C GLY A 107 5.25 5.44 -8.26
N ASN A 108 6.03 6.30 -8.90
CA ASN A 108 5.52 7.40 -9.70
C ASN A 108 5.73 7.17 -11.19
N SER A 109 4.92 7.83 -11.98
CA SER A 109 5.05 7.91 -13.44
C SER A 109 4.26 9.13 -13.91
N ASP A 110 4.76 9.82 -14.93
CA ASP A 110 4.09 10.94 -15.60
C ASP A 110 3.01 10.46 -16.57
N SER A 111 2.71 9.16 -16.62
CA SER A 111 1.68 8.63 -17.49
C SER A 111 0.29 9.10 -17.08
N PHE A 112 -0.55 9.39 -18.08
CA PHE A 112 -1.94 9.77 -17.89
C PHE A 112 -2.71 8.73 -17.06
N GLU A 113 -2.47 7.44 -17.29
CA GLU A 113 -3.15 6.35 -16.58
C GLU A 113 -2.81 6.32 -15.09
N ILE A 114 -1.57 6.54 -14.71
CA ILE A 114 -1.15 6.61 -13.30
C ILE A 114 -1.76 7.85 -12.64
N SER A 115 -1.76 9.00 -13.33
CA SER A 115 -2.42 10.21 -12.84
C SER A 115 -3.92 9.99 -12.60
N LYS A 116 -4.61 9.30 -13.52
CA LYS A 116 -6.03 8.93 -13.38
C LYS A 116 -6.29 7.99 -12.20
N ARG A 117 -5.42 6.97 -12.01
CA ARG A 117 -5.50 6.08 -10.83
C ARG A 117 -5.33 6.88 -9.53
N ARG A 118 -4.35 7.79 -9.47
CA ARG A 118 -4.10 8.65 -8.30
C ARG A 118 -5.31 9.53 -7.99
N LYS A 119 -5.93 10.16 -8.99
CA LYS A 119 -7.14 10.96 -8.81
C LYS A 119 -8.31 10.15 -8.24
N LYS A 120 -8.47 8.89 -8.65
CA LYS A 120 -9.51 7.98 -8.12
C LYS A 120 -9.24 7.56 -6.68
N ILE A 121 -7.99 7.39 -6.28
CA ILE A 121 -7.59 7.01 -4.92
C ILE A 121 -7.69 8.21 -4.00
N GLY A 122 -7.14 9.37 -4.40
CA GLY A 122 -7.22 10.61 -3.66
C GLY A 122 -5.90 11.34 -3.49
N ARG A 123 -5.94 12.44 -2.77
CA ARG A 123 -4.78 13.26 -2.42
C ARG A 123 -4.65 13.36 -0.91
N TYR A 124 -3.62 12.78 -0.36
CA TYR A 124 -3.34 12.74 1.08
C TYR A 124 -1.84 12.59 1.33
N LEU A 125 -1.43 12.84 2.55
CA LEU A 125 -0.07 12.62 3.05
C LEU A 125 -0.13 11.71 4.27
N LEU A 126 0.99 11.06 4.58
CA LEU A 126 1.13 10.21 5.76
C LEU A 126 2.04 10.87 6.79
N PRO A 127 1.72 10.79 8.09
CA PRO A 127 2.61 11.30 9.12
C PRO A 127 3.90 10.49 9.17
N PRO A 128 5.05 11.11 9.49
CA PRO A 128 6.30 10.37 9.66
C PRO A 128 6.21 9.45 10.90
N ASP A 129 6.83 8.28 10.81
CA ASP A 129 6.94 7.33 11.93
C ASP A 129 8.39 6.86 12.06
N THR A 130 9.31 7.80 12.32
CA THR A 130 10.76 7.57 12.35
C THR A 130 11.27 7.07 13.70
N LYS A 131 10.41 7.06 14.75
CA LYS A 131 10.81 6.73 16.14
C LYS A 131 10.77 5.24 16.47
N LYS A 132 10.66 4.36 15.48
CA LYS A 132 10.57 2.89 15.68
C LYS A 132 11.92 2.17 15.76
N GLY A 133 13.02 2.90 15.69
CA GLY A 133 14.36 2.34 15.78
C GLY A 133 14.87 1.70 14.48
N PHE A 134 14.12 1.73 13.41
CA PHE A 134 14.61 1.27 12.10
C PHE A 134 15.60 2.26 11.51
N ARG A 135 16.65 1.73 10.90
CA ARG A 135 17.72 2.50 10.27
C ARG A 135 17.80 2.16 8.79
N HIS A 136 18.25 3.12 7.98
CA HIS A 136 18.38 2.99 6.52
C HIS A 136 19.61 2.15 6.12
N HIS A 137 19.63 0.88 6.52
CA HIS A 137 20.58 -0.10 5.98
C HIS A 137 20.29 -0.39 4.52
N ARG A 138 21.26 -1.02 3.82
CA ARG A 138 21.01 -1.54 2.48
C ARG A 138 19.79 -2.48 2.46
N GLY A 139 18.94 -2.32 1.43
CA GLY A 139 17.70 -3.09 1.27
C GLY A 139 16.50 -2.55 2.04
N ILE A 140 16.66 -1.53 2.88
CA ILE A 140 15.52 -0.88 3.55
C ILE A 140 14.65 -0.15 2.53
N VAL A 141 13.34 -0.31 2.70
CA VAL A 141 12.29 0.35 1.91
C VAL A 141 11.70 1.47 2.74
N SER A 142 11.70 2.67 2.17
CA SER A 142 11.25 3.87 2.86
C SER A 142 10.36 4.72 1.96
N ILE A 143 9.64 5.65 2.57
CA ILE A 143 8.73 6.54 1.85
C ILE A 143 9.37 7.93 1.72
N PRO A 144 9.35 8.55 0.52
CA PRO A 144 9.90 9.89 0.35
C PRO A 144 9.01 10.96 0.97
N SER A 145 9.64 12.05 1.41
CA SER A 145 9.00 13.26 1.90
C SER A 145 9.51 14.45 1.09
N SER A 146 8.65 15.40 0.76
CA SER A 146 9.09 16.66 0.17
C SER A 146 9.88 17.47 1.20
N ASN A 147 10.93 18.17 0.73
CA ASN A 147 11.66 19.13 1.56
C ASN A 147 11.13 20.56 1.40
N ILE A 148 10.24 20.78 0.43
CA ILE A 148 9.68 22.12 0.13
C ILE A 148 8.37 22.25 0.88
N ASP A 149 8.23 23.29 1.71
CA ASP A 149 7.02 23.63 2.48
C ASP A 149 6.42 22.45 3.27
N ASN A 150 7.29 21.59 3.81
CA ASN A 150 6.89 20.39 4.55
C ASN A 150 7.63 20.29 5.90
N PRO A 151 7.39 21.19 6.85
CA PRO A 151 8.08 21.21 8.14
C PRO A 151 7.81 19.97 8.99
N TYR A 152 6.68 19.32 8.77
CA TYR A 152 6.27 18.10 9.50
C TYR A 152 6.79 16.81 8.86
N LYS A 153 7.57 16.88 7.77
CA LYS A 153 8.11 15.71 7.05
C LYS A 153 7.04 14.69 6.64
N LEU A 154 5.85 15.19 6.26
CA LEU A 154 4.78 14.33 5.78
C LEU A 154 5.21 13.57 4.53
N ALA A 155 4.89 12.30 4.48
CA ALA A 155 5.38 11.38 3.48
C ALA A 155 4.42 11.28 2.28
N SER A 156 4.99 11.20 1.06
CA SER A 156 4.23 10.98 -0.18
C SER A 156 3.76 9.52 -0.26
N PRO A 157 2.44 9.26 -0.23
CA PRO A 157 1.93 7.89 -0.15
C PRO A 157 2.16 7.06 -1.41
N TYR A 158 2.41 7.72 -2.55
CA TYR A 158 2.43 7.12 -3.88
C TYR A 158 3.81 6.70 -4.36
N GLU A 159 4.84 6.96 -3.56
CA GLU A 159 6.22 6.70 -3.90
C GLU A 159 6.91 5.91 -2.81
N PHE A 160 7.96 5.21 -3.17
CA PHE A 160 8.85 4.52 -2.24
C PHE A 160 10.27 4.53 -2.79
N PHE A 161 11.25 4.36 -1.91
CA PHE A 161 12.63 4.12 -2.34
C PHE A 161 13.24 2.94 -1.59
N ILE A 162 14.22 2.31 -2.23
CA ILE A 162 15.03 1.22 -1.67
C ILE A 162 16.46 1.71 -1.56
N VAL A 163 17.06 1.56 -0.38
CA VAL A 163 18.47 1.88 -0.15
C VAL A 163 19.34 0.83 -0.82
N VAL A 164 20.22 1.24 -1.74
CA VAL A 164 21.16 0.35 -2.43
C VAL A 164 22.60 0.55 -1.98
N ASN A 165 22.91 1.61 -1.23
CA ASN A 165 24.22 1.87 -0.67
C ASN A 165 24.65 0.75 0.27
N LYS A 166 25.84 0.16 0.02
CA LYS A 166 26.38 -0.94 0.84
C LYS A 166 26.61 -0.53 2.31
N SER A 167 26.99 0.71 2.54
CA SER A 167 27.22 1.28 3.88
C SER A 167 25.94 1.79 4.57
N GLY A 168 24.79 1.73 3.88
CA GLY A 168 23.55 2.34 4.36
C GLY A 168 23.41 3.82 4.02
N ALA A 169 22.28 4.41 4.41
CA ALA A 169 21.93 5.82 4.17
C ALA A 169 21.43 6.47 5.47
N TYR A 170 22.19 6.37 6.55
CA TYR A 170 21.76 6.71 7.92
C TYR A 170 21.42 8.18 8.14
N HIS A 171 21.87 9.08 7.27
CA HIS A 171 21.45 10.48 7.28
C HIS A 171 19.96 10.66 7.01
N LEU A 172 19.27 9.61 6.51
CA LEU A 172 17.82 9.61 6.29
C LEU A 172 17.00 9.19 7.52
N ASP A 173 17.64 8.67 8.59
CA ASP A 173 16.96 7.99 9.71
C ASP A 173 15.96 8.88 10.48
N LYS A 174 16.15 10.22 10.47
CA LYS A 174 15.28 11.15 11.20
C LYS A 174 14.17 11.74 10.34
N ASP A 175 14.34 11.72 9.03
CA ASP A 175 13.48 12.45 8.09
C ASP A 175 12.53 11.53 7.31
N TYR A 176 12.89 10.26 7.15
CA TYR A 176 12.14 9.32 6.31
C TYR A 176 11.73 8.09 7.12
N THR A 177 10.54 7.57 6.86
CA THR A 177 10.03 6.40 7.59
C THR A 177 10.38 5.11 6.86
N PRO A 178 11.25 4.26 7.44
CA PRO A 178 11.42 2.89 6.98
C PRO A 178 10.15 2.09 7.27
N PHE A 179 9.59 1.43 6.26
CA PHE A 179 8.37 0.64 6.42
C PHE A 179 8.50 -0.80 5.94
N GLY A 180 9.68 -1.19 5.47
CA GLY A 180 9.95 -2.54 5.03
C GLY A 180 11.42 -2.76 4.67
N LYS A 181 11.71 -3.99 4.25
CA LYS A 181 13.03 -4.39 3.76
C LYS A 181 12.94 -5.38 2.63
N VAL A 182 13.92 -5.37 1.74
CA VAL A 182 14.13 -6.43 0.73
C VAL A 182 14.57 -7.70 1.44
N ILE A 183 13.92 -8.82 1.12
CA ILE A 183 14.26 -10.16 1.62
C ILE A 183 14.76 -11.10 0.52
N LYS A 184 14.53 -10.73 -0.75
CA LYS A 184 15.03 -11.43 -1.93
C LYS A 184 15.02 -10.48 -3.12
N GLY A 185 16.03 -10.54 -3.98
CA GLY A 185 16.18 -9.75 -5.21
C GLY A 185 17.64 -9.51 -5.54
#